data_fafe5d5b72fbcff8821a7645047066ce
#
_entry.id   fafe5d5b72fbcff8821a7645047066ce
#
_cell.length_a   1.000
_cell.length_b   1.000
_cell.length_c   1.000
_cell.angle_alpha   90.00
_cell.angle_beta   90.00
_cell.angle_gamma   90.00
#
_symmetry.space_group_name_H-M   'P 1'
#
loop_
_entity.id
_entity.type
_entity.pdbx_description
1 polymer ?
#
loop_
_entity_poly.entity_id
_entity_poly.type
_entity_poly.pdbx_seq_one_letter_code
_entity_poly.pdbx_strand_id
1 'polypeptide(L)'
;ALGAQSRTLVVCNPPYGRDGSALTSHSETTRIARHEGGLSPEELARAAARLLRSGGRFCVVYPAPRIYEMMRAMDDCRLAPKRIRTVHGVAGRAPKLVLLDAVKDGGSQLHWLEPLVLRDADGEYTDEWRRIYRMGAERRNG
;
A
#
# COMPACT_ATOMS: atom_id res chain seq x y z
N ALA A 1 -10.35 -24.33 4.95
CA ALA A 1 -11.20 -23.21 4.64
C ALA A 1 -10.66 -22.38 3.50
N LEU A 2 -11.54 -21.90 2.68
CA LEU A 2 -11.18 -21.21 1.46
C LEU A 2 -10.52 -19.84 1.69
N GLY A 3 -10.56 -19.30 2.89
CA GLY A 3 -10.04 -17.97 3.14
C GLY A 3 -8.55 -17.88 3.40
N ALA A 4 -7.98 -18.88 4.06
CA ALA A 4 -6.59 -18.81 4.49
C ALA A 4 -5.64 -19.25 3.37
N GLN A 5 -4.59 -18.48 3.14
CA GLN A 5 -3.50 -18.82 2.23
C GLN A 5 -3.92 -19.11 0.78
N SER A 6 -5.06 -18.56 0.37
CA SER A 6 -5.55 -18.78 -1.00
C SER A 6 -5.42 -17.55 -1.87
N ARG A 7 -5.13 -16.38 -1.31
CA ARG A 7 -5.13 -15.13 -2.05
C ARG A 7 -3.78 -14.83 -2.67
N THR A 8 -3.82 -14.25 -3.86
CA THR A 8 -2.61 -13.83 -4.57
C THR A 8 -2.29 -12.37 -4.33
N LEU A 9 -3.29 -11.58 -3.94
CA LEU A 9 -3.12 -10.15 -3.76
C LEU A 9 -4.01 -9.64 -2.62
N VAL A 10 -3.40 -8.88 -1.73
CA VAL A 10 -4.10 -8.11 -0.70
C VAL A 10 -3.68 -6.66 -0.84
N VAL A 11 -4.63 -5.75 -0.93
CA VAL A 11 -4.38 -4.33 -1.08
C VAL A 11 -4.92 -3.60 0.14
N CYS A 12 -4.10 -2.71 0.68
CA CYS A 12 -4.46 -1.95 1.86
C CYS A 12 -4.23 -0.47 1.65
N ASN A 13 -5.26 0.33 1.90
CA ASN A 13 -5.15 1.76 1.97
C ASN A 13 -5.74 2.19 3.32
N PRO A 14 -4.97 2.02 4.42
CA PRO A 14 -5.51 2.26 5.75
C PRO A 14 -5.82 3.73 5.96
N PRO A 15 -6.78 4.05 6.82
CA PRO A 15 -7.10 5.43 7.12
C PRO A 15 -5.95 6.09 7.87
N TYR A 16 -5.66 7.33 7.48
CA TYR A 16 -4.63 8.13 8.13
C TYR A 16 -5.24 9.16 9.08
N GLY A 17 -6.52 9.06 9.30
CA GLY A 17 -7.27 9.95 10.16
C GLY A 17 -8.50 9.25 10.68
N ARG A 18 -9.56 10.02 10.87
CA ARG A 18 -10.78 9.52 11.50
C ARG A 18 -11.60 8.59 10.61
N ASP A 19 -11.55 8.82 9.31
CA ASP A 19 -12.37 8.12 8.36
C ASP A 19 -11.52 7.29 7.46
N GLY A 20 -12.04 6.22 7.01
CA GLY A 20 -11.35 5.44 6.01
C GLY A 20 -11.56 3.98 6.21
N SER A 21 -11.38 3.27 5.16
CA SER A 21 -11.37 1.83 5.17
C SER A 21 -9.94 1.34 5.08
N ALA A 22 -9.69 0.21 5.69
CA ALA A 22 -8.35 -0.33 5.70
C ALA A 22 -8.02 -1.01 4.38
N LEU A 23 -8.89 -1.87 3.90
CA LEU A 23 -8.60 -2.67 2.71
C LEU A 23 -9.76 -2.62 1.74
N THR A 24 -9.42 -2.64 0.46
CA THR A 24 -10.41 -2.78 -0.60
C THR A 24 -10.32 -4.18 -1.19
N SER A 25 -11.44 -4.64 -1.73
CA SER A 25 -11.51 -5.96 -2.30
C SER A 25 -11.90 -5.89 -3.78
N HIS A 26 -11.19 -6.65 -4.57
CA HIS A 26 -11.54 -6.94 -5.95
C HIS A 26 -11.54 -8.45 -6.11
N SER A 27 -11.73 -8.97 -7.29
CA SER A 27 -11.95 -10.39 -7.53
C SER A 27 -11.04 -11.35 -6.74
N GLU A 28 -9.76 -11.07 -6.68
CA GLU A 28 -8.81 -11.91 -5.95
C GLU A 28 -8.19 -11.20 -4.75
N THR A 29 -8.68 -10.02 -4.43
CA THR A 29 -8.24 -9.28 -3.25
C THR A 29 -9.26 -9.47 -2.14
N THR A 30 -8.83 -9.22 -0.93
CA THR A 30 -9.69 -9.35 0.24
C THR A 30 -9.77 -8.03 0.98
N ARG A 31 -10.97 -7.72 1.42
CA ARG A 31 -11.22 -6.56 2.26
C ARG A 31 -11.10 -6.98 3.71
N ILE A 32 -10.34 -6.22 4.47
CA ILE A 32 -10.23 -6.43 5.91
C ILE A 32 -11.01 -5.35 6.61
N ALA A 33 -11.96 -5.76 7.44
CA ALA A 33 -12.72 -4.84 8.27
C ALA A 33 -11.77 -4.20 9.28
N ARG A 34 -11.92 -2.91 9.49
CA ARG A 34 -11.09 -2.21 10.45
C ARG A 34 -11.86 -1.99 11.74
N HIS A 35 -11.09 -1.82 12.80
CA HIS A 35 -11.61 -1.40 14.08
C HIS A 35 -11.62 0.12 14.17
N GLU A 36 -12.33 0.63 15.15
CA GLU A 36 -12.29 2.04 15.48
C GLU A 36 -10.84 2.44 15.77
N GLY A 37 -10.38 3.52 15.15
CA GLY A 37 -8.99 3.93 15.24
C GLY A 37 -8.05 3.28 14.25
N GLY A 38 -8.55 2.31 13.46
CA GLY A 38 -7.76 1.61 12.45
C GLY A 38 -7.02 0.40 13.00
N LEU A 39 -6.41 -0.35 12.10
CA LEU A 39 -5.60 -1.51 12.45
C LEU A 39 -4.15 -1.08 12.67
N SER A 40 -3.48 -1.73 13.60
CA SER A 40 -2.06 -1.52 13.78
C SER A 40 -1.28 -2.14 12.61
N PRO A 41 -0.04 -1.73 12.39
CA PRO A 41 0.80 -2.38 11.37
C PRO A 41 0.90 -3.89 11.57
N GLU A 42 1.02 -4.33 12.82
CA GLU A 42 1.11 -5.75 13.15
C GLU A 42 -0.16 -6.50 12.78
N GLU A 43 -1.31 -5.91 13.07
CA GLU A 43 -2.61 -6.51 12.71
C GLU A 43 -2.79 -6.59 11.21
N LEU A 44 -2.42 -5.54 10.48
CA LEU A 44 -2.49 -5.51 9.03
C LEU A 44 -1.60 -6.58 8.41
N ALA A 45 -0.35 -6.65 8.87
CA ALA A 45 0.61 -7.61 8.34
C ALA A 45 0.17 -9.05 8.61
N ARG A 46 -0.31 -9.32 9.82
CA ARG A 46 -0.79 -10.66 10.17
C ARG A 46 -2.00 -11.05 9.33
N ALA A 47 -2.94 -10.14 9.17
CA ALA A 47 -4.13 -10.41 8.37
C ALA A 47 -3.77 -10.69 6.91
N ALA A 48 -2.88 -9.88 6.34
CA ALA A 48 -2.43 -10.07 4.96
C ALA A 48 -1.68 -11.41 4.81
N ALA A 49 -0.78 -11.69 5.72
CA ALA A 49 0.00 -12.94 5.67
C ALA A 49 -0.89 -14.17 5.77
N ARG A 50 -1.97 -14.09 6.57
CA ARG A 50 -2.92 -15.19 6.72
C ARG A 50 -3.69 -15.44 5.44
N LEU A 51 -4.05 -14.38 4.73
CA LEU A 51 -4.84 -14.49 3.50
C LEU A 51 -4.01 -14.89 2.30
N LEU A 52 -2.75 -14.52 2.27
CA LEU A 52 -1.90 -14.72 1.10
C LEU A 52 -1.31 -16.12 1.05
N ARG A 53 -1.31 -16.68 -0.14
CA ARG A 53 -0.48 -17.85 -0.42
C ARG A 53 0.99 -17.41 -0.51
N SER A 54 1.90 -18.37 -0.41
CA SER A 54 3.33 -18.12 -0.64
C SER A 54 3.51 -17.53 -2.05
N GLY A 55 4.29 -16.47 -2.17
CA GLY A 55 4.45 -15.75 -3.43
C GLY A 55 3.39 -14.70 -3.68
N GLY A 56 2.35 -14.64 -2.86
CA GLY A 56 1.32 -13.60 -2.97
C GLY A 56 1.84 -12.24 -2.56
N ARG A 57 1.15 -11.18 -2.98
CA ARG A 57 1.58 -9.80 -2.77
C ARG A 57 0.69 -9.05 -1.81
N PHE A 58 1.33 -8.26 -0.98
CA PHE A 58 0.67 -7.31 -0.09
C PHE A 58 1.08 -5.90 -0.50
N CYS A 59 0.14 -5.12 -1.00
CA CYS A 59 0.38 -3.74 -1.41
C CYS A 59 -0.27 -2.81 -0.40
N VAL A 60 0.50 -1.88 0.14
CA VAL A 60 0.00 -0.97 1.17
C VAL A 60 0.43 0.45 0.87
N VAL A 61 -0.48 1.40 1.12
CA VAL A 61 -0.19 2.83 1.16
C VAL A 61 -0.12 3.21 2.63
N TYR A 62 1.00 3.77 3.07
CA TYR A 62 1.19 4.00 4.49
C TYR A 62 1.85 5.36 4.74
N PRO A 63 1.57 6.03 5.87
CA PRO A 63 2.23 7.30 6.19
C PRO A 63 3.75 7.15 6.25
N ALA A 64 4.46 8.04 5.59
CA ALA A 64 5.91 7.97 5.52
C ALA A 64 6.59 7.94 6.89
N PRO A 65 6.18 8.76 7.88
CA PRO A 65 6.82 8.71 9.20
C PRO A 65 6.69 7.37 9.91
N ARG A 66 5.71 6.56 9.53
CA ARG A 66 5.44 5.28 10.17
C ARG A 66 5.83 4.07 9.34
N ILE A 67 6.53 4.29 8.24
CA ILE A 67 6.84 3.19 7.33
C ILE A 67 7.75 2.13 7.98
N TYR A 68 8.61 2.55 8.89
CA TYR A 68 9.48 1.62 9.61
C TYR A 68 8.67 0.59 10.40
N GLU A 69 7.64 1.05 11.11
CA GLU A 69 6.76 0.15 11.86
C GLU A 69 6.09 -0.87 10.93
N MET A 70 5.65 -0.41 9.77
CA MET A 70 5.00 -1.29 8.80
C MET A 70 5.96 -2.32 8.22
N MET A 71 7.16 -1.90 7.86
CA MET A 71 8.17 -2.82 7.32
C MET A 71 8.60 -3.85 8.36
N ARG A 72 8.73 -3.42 9.60
CA ARG A 72 9.07 -4.32 10.69
C ARG A 72 7.98 -5.38 10.91
N ALA A 73 6.73 -4.94 10.89
CA ALA A 73 5.59 -5.87 11.02
C ALA A 73 5.54 -6.85 9.85
N MET A 74 5.83 -6.38 8.64
CA MET A 74 5.92 -7.25 7.47
C MET A 74 6.98 -8.32 7.66
N ASP A 75 8.15 -7.93 8.11
CA ASP A 75 9.27 -8.85 8.30
C ASP A 75 8.90 -9.94 9.31
N ASP A 76 8.25 -9.57 10.39
CA ASP A 76 7.78 -10.51 11.42
C ASP A 76 6.76 -11.51 10.88
N CYS A 77 6.10 -11.18 9.79
CA CYS A 77 5.06 -12.03 9.18
C CYS A 77 5.49 -12.68 7.87
N ARG A 78 6.79 -12.69 7.58
CA ARG A 78 7.35 -13.28 6.35
C ARG A 78 6.87 -12.58 5.08
N LEU A 79 6.53 -11.31 5.20
CA LEU A 79 6.19 -10.47 4.05
C LEU A 79 7.43 -9.65 3.73
N ALA A 80 8.12 -9.98 2.65
CA ALA A 80 9.36 -9.32 2.28
C ALA A 80 9.05 -8.08 1.42
N PRO A 81 9.36 -6.86 1.90
CA PRO A 81 9.21 -5.67 1.07
C PRO A 81 10.02 -5.79 -0.22
N LYS A 82 9.40 -5.50 -1.35
CA LYS A 82 10.00 -5.70 -2.66
C LYS A 82 10.13 -4.43 -3.48
N ARG A 83 9.12 -3.57 -3.41
CA ARG A 83 9.14 -2.31 -4.15
C ARG A 83 8.64 -1.22 -3.24
N ILE A 84 9.30 -0.08 -3.31
CA ILE A 84 8.94 1.08 -2.50
C ILE A 84 8.93 2.32 -3.39
N ARG A 85 7.90 3.14 -3.23
CA ARG A 85 7.77 4.40 -3.94
C ARG A 85 7.28 5.45 -2.96
N THR A 86 7.98 6.57 -2.88
CA THR A 86 7.54 7.67 -2.03
C THR A 86 6.56 8.56 -2.77
N VAL A 87 5.60 9.12 -2.04
CA VAL A 87 4.58 10.02 -2.60
C VAL A 87 4.74 11.37 -1.93
N HIS A 88 5.04 12.38 -2.73
CA HIS A 88 5.31 13.74 -2.30
C HIS A 88 4.17 14.65 -2.75
N GLY A 89 3.63 15.44 -1.84
CA GLY A 89 2.60 16.39 -2.19
C GLY A 89 3.12 17.47 -3.12
N VAL A 90 4.32 17.95 -2.86
CA VAL A 90 4.97 19.01 -3.63
C VAL A 90 6.42 18.66 -3.84
N ALA A 91 6.95 19.00 -5.02
CA ALA A 91 8.36 18.80 -5.36
C ALA A 91 9.26 19.47 -4.32
N GLY A 92 10.36 18.80 -3.96
CA GLY A 92 11.33 19.33 -3.01
C GLY A 92 10.94 19.21 -1.55
N ARG A 93 9.79 18.66 -1.24
CA ARG A 93 9.35 18.41 0.12
C ARG A 93 9.47 16.93 0.46
N ALA A 94 9.57 16.63 1.75
CA ALA A 94 9.60 15.26 2.23
C ALA A 94 8.32 14.49 1.84
N PRO A 95 8.40 13.17 1.68
CA PRO A 95 7.22 12.40 1.31
C PRO A 95 6.21 12.37 2.45
N LYS A 96 4.93 12.32 2.10
CA LYS A 96 3.84 12.14 3.06
C LYS A 96 3.40 10.70 3.17
N LEU A 97 3.41 10.00 2.04
CA LEU A 97 2.98 8.61 1.98
C LEU A 97 4.05 7.77 1.29
N VAL A 98 3.97 6.48 1.54
CA VAL A 98 4.82 5.49 0.88
C VAL A 98 3.94 4.39 0.32
N LEU A 99 4.17 4.05 -0.93
CA LEU A 99 3.59 2.86 -1.54
C LEU A 99 4.59 1.73 -1.34
N LEU A 100 4.16 0.66 -0.74
CA LEU A 100 5.03 -0.45 -0.42
C LEU A 100 4.38 -1.76 -0.85
N ASP A 101 5.15 -2.59 -1.51
CA ASP A 101 4.70 -3.87 -2.03
C ASP A 101 5.61 -4.94 -1.44
N ALA A 102 5.01 -5.95 -0.83
CA ALA A 102 5.73 -7.05 -0.20
C ALA A 102 5.25 -8.37 -0.77
N VAL A 103 6.14 -9.36 -0.75
CA VAL A 103 5.84 -10.70 -1.26
C VAL A 103 5.98 -11.70 -0.12
N LYS A 104 4.97 -12.53 0.07
CA LYS A 104 5.02 -13.56 1.10
C LYS A 104 6.08 -14.59 0.75
N ASP A 105 6.97 -14.84 1.69
CA ASP A 105 8.12 -15.74 1.55
C ASP A 105 9.11 -15.27 0.47
N GLY A 106 9.12 -13.98 0.16
CA GLY A 106 10.03 -13.42 -0.82
C GLY A 106 11.45 -13.24 -0.30
N GLY A 107 12.36 -12.98 -1.21
CA GLY A 107 13.76 -12.69 -0.87
C GLY A 107 13.95 -11.25 -0.39
N SER A 108 15.18 -10.91 -0.07
CA SER A 108 15.49 -9.69 0.67
C SER A 108 15.73 -8.42 -0.14
N GLN A 109 15.72 -8.49 -1.46
CA GLN A 109 16.02 -7.31 -2.28
C GLN A 109 14.83 -6.36 -2.33
N LEU A 110 15.10 -5.09 -2.07
CA LEU A 110 14.12 -4.01 -2.13
C LEU A 110 14.47 -3.09 -3.30
N HIS A 111 13.51 -2.86 -4.18
CA HIS A 111 13.69 -1.99 -5.34
C HIS A 111 13.02 -0.65 -5.10
N TRP A 112 13.80 0.43 -5.21
CA TRP A 112 13.30 1.78 -5.09
C TRP A 112 12.80 2.26 -6.44
N LEU A 113 11.54 2.66 -6.49
CA LEU A 113 10.95 3.27 -7.67
C LEU A 113 11.09 4.79 -7.57
N GLU A 114 10.94 5.46 -8.71
CA GLU A 114 11.03 6.91 -8.71
C GLU A 114 9.91 7.52 -7.88
N PRO A 115 10.19 8.62 -7.14
CA PRO A 115 9.17 9.28 -6.35
C PRO A 115 7.99 9.74 -7.20
N LEU A 116 6.79 9.58 -6.66
CA LEU A 116 5.59 10.16 -7.26
C LEU A 116 5.37 11.53 -6.65
N VAL A 117 5.38 12.57 -7.48
CA VAL A 117 5.18 13.95 -7.04
C VAL A 117 3.84 14.43 -7.58
N LEU A 118 2.98 14.96 -6.72
CA LEU A 118 1.65 15.39 -7.13
C LEU A 118 1.67 16.79 -7.74
N ARG A 119 2.42 17.71 -7.13
CA ARG A 119 2.54 19.09 -7.61
C ARG A 119 4.00 19.47 -7.75
N ASP A 120 4.31 20.26 -8.78
CA ASP A 120 5.65 20.78 -8.98
C ASP A 120 5.94 21.97 -8.04
N ALA A 121 7.09 22.59 -8.20
CA ALA A 121 7.52 23.71 -7.36
C ALA A 121 6.60 24.94 -7.51
N ASP A 122 5.91 25.07 -8.63
CA ASP A 122 4.97 26.16 -8.89
C ASP A 122 3.55 25.85 -8.41
N GLY A 123 3.33 24.69 -7.82
CA GLY A 123 2.04 24.30 -7.31
C GLY A 123 1.11 23.66 -8.32
N GLU A 124 1.58 23.42 -9.53
CA GLU A 124 0.80 22.77 -10.58
C GLU A 124 0.91 21.25 -10.50
N TYR A 125 -0.16 20.56 -10.85
CA TYR A 125 -0.13 19.10 -10.88
C TYR A 125 0.88 18.62 -11.93
N THR A 126 1.65 17.59 -11.57
CA THR A 126 2.61 16.99 -12.49
C THR A 126 1.90 16.20 -13.60
N ASP A 127 2.59 15.99 -14.70
CA ASP A 127 2.06 15.21 -15.81
C ASP A 127 1.78 13.76 -15.41
N GLU A 128 2.64 13.20 -14.56
CA GLU A 128 2.45 11.84 -14.08
C GLU A 128 1.15 11.73 -13.27
N TRP A 129 0.92 12.66 -12.34
CA TRP A 129 -0.29 12.66 -11.54
C TRP A 129 -1.53 12.83 -12.42
N ARG A 130 -1.46 13.72 -13.41
CA ARG A 130 -2.58 13.94 -14.34
C ARG A 130 -2.91 12.68 -15.13
N ARG A 131 -1.90 11.93 -15.55
CA ARG A 131 -2.12 10.66 -16.25
C ARG A 131 -2.80 9.64 -15.35
N ILE A 132 -2.32 9.49 -14.13
CA ILE A 132 -2.90 8.55 -13.17
C ILE A 132 -4.36 8.91 -12.88
N TYR A 133 -4.63 10.18 -12.64
CA TYR A 133 -5.98 10.65 -12.34
C TYR A 133 -6.93 10.42 -13.52
N ARG A 134 -6.48 10.71 -14.73
CA ARG A 134 -7.25 10.52 -15.95
C ARG A 134 -7.60 9.06 -16.18
N MET A 135 -6.64 8.17 -16.02
CA MET A 135 -6.86 6.73 -16.14
C MET A 135 -7.89 6.24 -15.11
N GLY A 136 -7.84 6.75 -13.91
CA GLY A 136 -8.81 6.41 -12.88
C GLY A 136 -10.20 6.90 -13.22
N ALA A 137 -10.33 8.09 -13.81
CA ALA A 137 -11.61 8.65 -14.23
C ALA A 137 -12.22 7.84 -15.39
N GLU A 138 -11.41 7.46 -16.38
CA GLU A 138 -11.86 6.66 -17.50
C GLU A 138 -12.42 5.31 -17.05
N ARG A 139 -11.76 4.68 -16.09
CA ARG A 139 -12.22 3.40 -15.54
C ARG A 139 -13.56 3.52 -14.82
N ARG A 140 -13.82 4.67 -14.21
CA ARG A 140 -15.10 4.88 -13.53
C ARG A 140 -16.25 5.15 -14.49
N ASN A 141 -15.94 5.70 -15.65
CA ASN A 141 -16.95 6.04 -16.66
C ASN A 141 -17.16 4.94 -17.70
N GLY A 142 -16.34 3.91 -17.66
CA GLY A 142 -16.41 2.81 -18.62
C GLY A 142 -17.26 1.61 -18.19
#